data_9bff0b168b173e019de5549423f9e2a9
#
_entry.id   9bff0b168b173e019de5549423f9e2a9
#
_cell.length_a   1.000
_cell.length_b   1.000
_cell.length_c   1.000
_cell.angle_alpha   90.00
_cell.angle_beta   90.00
_cell.angle_gamma   90.00
#
_symmetry.space_group_name_H-M   'P 1'
#
loop_
_entity.id
_entity.type
_entity.pdbx_description
1 polymer ?
#
loop_
_entity_poly.entity_id
_entity_poly.type
_entity_poly.pdbx_seq_one_letter_code
_entity_poly.pdbx_strand_id
1 'polypeptide(L)'
;MEKQLETCPWCHGEVQVEPGRRRLYMCPSCKKTFTFTPGAAQVEGEPPSQRSGAGSALPSDFVETPFVKDLADRTMVYLQDGLHVHLSGPAGSGKTTIALHVAHQLGRPVVLIHGDDQMGTADLVGKESGYKRSYTRDQFIHTVLKVEEEAKPLWVGRALTEACQKGYTVVYDEFTRSRPEANNVLLSVLEERVLPLRGEHIAVHPEFRIIFTSNPADYAGVHGAQDALLDRMVTILLSGFDQDTEAGITQTHSGLPLAEVERIVALVRAFRDAGLKTSGASVRPAILIARILRVRGGHAYAENPIFIQTCRDVLLSQAHGTGTTLQENQQNEQTLLRLIREICSVPLPTEYPTIEASIHGLEDGNLMAKLGEDKEVQELLLRKIQEMGLAGKLLTKVS
;
A
#
# COMPACT_ATOMS: atom_id res chain seq x y z
N MET A 1 -7.69 -39.56 -30.87
CA MET A 1 -7.53 -38.47 -29.83
C MET A 1 -7.72 -37.16 -30.55
N GLU A 2 -8.77 -36.45 -30.20
CA GLU A 2 -9.05 -35.13 -30.79
C GLU A 2 -7.97 -34.14 -30.33
N LYS A 3 -7.36 -33.47 -31.30
CA LYS A 3 -6.41 -32.38 -31.03
C LYS A 3 -7.21 -31.10 -30.91
N GLN A 4 -6.95 -30.34 -29.86
CA GLN A 4 -7.56 -29.03 -29.61
C GLN A 4 -6.63 -27.94 -30.16
N LEU A 5 -7.20 -26.89 -30.76
CA LEU A 5 -6.45 -25.71 -31.18
C LEU A 5 -6.42 -24.71 -30.03
N GLU A 6 -5.20 -24.30 -29.67
CA GLU A 6 -4.95 -23.26 -28.65
C GLU A 6 -4.10 -22.14 -29.23
N THR A 7 -4.23 -20.96 -28.68
CA THR A 7 -3.46 -19.79 -29.10
C THR A 7 -2.10 -19.72 -28.39
N CYS A 8 -1.05 -19.49 -29.15
CA CYS A 8 0.29 -19.29 -28.61
C CYS A 8 0.32 -17.99 -27.74
N PRO A 9 0.75 -18.06 -26.47
CA PRO A 9 0.79 -16.88 -25.60
C PRO A 9 1.80 -15.80 -26.05
N TRP A 10 2.66 -16.10 -27.04
CA TRP A 10 3.71 -15.18 -27.48
C TRP A 10 3.41 -14.47 -28.80
N CYS A 11 2.71 -15.11 -29.71
CA CYS A 11 2.47 -14.57 -31.06
C CYS A 11 1.02 -14.70 -31.52
N HIS A 12 0.13 -15.23 -30.64
CA HIS A 12 -1.28 -15.52 -30.93
C HIS A 12 -1.54 -16.45 -32.11
N GLY A 13 -0.50 -17.13 -32.62
CA GLY A 13 -0.63 -18.16 -33.66
C GLY A 13 -1.27 -19.44 -33.09
N GLU A 14 -2.02 -20.17 -33.93
CA GLU A 14 -2.68 -21.41 -33.53
C GLU A 14 -1.67 -22.55 -33.34
N VAL A 15 -1.81 -23.30 -32.24
CA VAL A 15 -0.98 -24.45 -31.89
C VAL A 15 -1.89 -25.63 -31.54
N GLN A 16 -1.65 -26.77 -32.17
CA GLN A 16 -2.38 -28.00 -31.85
C GLN A 16 -1.86 -28.62 -30.55
N VAL A 17 -2.75 -28.78 -29.56
CA VAL A 17 -2.45 -29.37 -28.26
C VAL A 17 -3.29 -30.60 -28.00
N GLU A 18 -2.79 -31.55 -27.20
CA GLU A 18 -3.54 -32.72 -26.77
C GLU A 18 -4.26 -32.40 -25.45
N PRO A 19 -5.60 -32.44 -25.38
CA PRO A 19 -6.35 -32.24 -24.16
C PRO A 19 -6.09 -33.38 -23.17
N GLY A 20 -5.85 -33.06 -21.90
CA GLY A 20 -5.81 -34.04 -20.81
C GLY A 20 -4.49 -34.19 -20.06
N ARG A 21 -3.37 -33.66 -20.53
CA ARG A 21 -2.08 -33.70 -19.81
C ARG A 21 -1.31 -32.38 -19.93
N ARG A 22 -0.66 -32.00 -18.85
CA ARG A 22 0.30 -30.90 -18.86
C ARG A 22 1.53 -31.26 -19.70
N ARG A 23 1.73 -30.60 -20.84
CA ARG A 23 2.86 -30.85 -21.75
C ARG A 23 3.44 -29.54 -22.27
N LEU A 24 4.70 -29.61 -22.67
CA LEU A 24 5.42 -28.51 -23.31
C LEU A 24 5.16 -28.59 -24.83
N TYR A 25 4.71 -27.49 -25.43
CA TYR A 25 4.45 -27.33 -26.85
C TYR A 25 5.33 -26.24 -27.45
N MET A 26 5.75 -26.43 -28.68
CA MET A 26 6.50 -25.45 -29.46
C MET A 26 5.58 -24.83 -30.48
N CYS A 27 5.49 -23.50 -30.49
CA CYS A 27 4.71 -22.78 -31.47
C CYS A 27 5.38 -22.87 -32.87
N PRO A 28 4.67 -23.29 -33.92
CA PRO A 28 5.23 -23.38 -35.27
C PRO A 28 5.57 -22.02 -35.85
N SER A 29 4.87 -20.94 -35.45
CA SER A 29 5.03 -19.59 -35.97
C SER A 29 6.21 -18.85 -35.34
N CYS A 30 6.32 -18.81 -34.00
CA CYS A 30 7.36 -18.05 -33.30
C CYS A 30 8.49 -18.91 -32.72
N LYS A 31 8.41 -20.24 -32.82
CA LYS A 31 9.39 -21.23 -32.32
C LYS A 31 9.61 -21.21 -30.79
N LYS A 32 8.78 -20.50 -30.05
CA LYS A 32 8.84 -20.49 -28.56
C LYS A 32 8.06 -21.64 -27.97
N THR A 33 8.53 -22.13 -26.83
CA THR A 33 7.88 -23.22 -26.10
C THR A 33 7.00 -22.67 -24.97
N PHE A 34 5.84 -23.29 -24.76
CA PHE A 34 4.94 -22.99 -23.65
C PHE A 34 4.31 -24.28 -23.09
N THR A 35 3.88 -24.20 -21.85
CA THR A 35 3.25 -25.36 -21.19
C THR A 35 1.74 -25.20 -21.25
N PHE A 36 1.06 -26.14 -21.87
CA PHE A 36 -0.41 -26.24 -21.83
C PHE A 36 -0.83 -27.02 -20.57
N THR A 37 -1.80 -26.48 -19.82
CA THR A 37 -2.41 -27.11 -18.65
C THR A 37 -3.93 -27.14 -18.86
N PRO A 38 -4.58 -28.30 -19.01
CA PRO A 38 -6.02 -28.37 -19.19
C PRO A 38 -6.77 -27.79 -17.99
N GLY A 39 -7.78 -26.93 -18.22
CA GLY A 39 -8.64 -26.39 -17.18
C GLY A 39 -8.09 -25.15 -16.44
N ALA A 40 -6.92 -24.66 -16.74
CA ALA A 40 -6.50 -23.34 -16.29
C ALA A 40 -7.12 -22.28 -17.22
N ALA A 41 -7.94 -21.39 -16.68
CA ALA A 41 -8.34 -20.21 -17.40
C ALA A 41 -7.07 -19.52 -17.92
N GLN A 42 -7.06 -19.14 -19.20
CA GLN A 42 -5.94 -18.42 -19.80
C GLN A 42 -5.75 -17.12 -19.02
N VAL A 43 -4.83 -17.13 -18.07
CA VAL A 43 -4.25 -15.90 -17.55
C VAL A 43 -3.31 -15.46 -18.67
N GLU A 44 -3.64 -14.35 -19.33
CA GLU A 44 -2.78 -13.70 -20.29
C GLU A 44 -1.40 -13.54 -19.64
N GLY A 45 -0.44 -14.32 -20.14
CA GLY A 45 0.92 -14.35 -19.63
C GLY A 45 1.66 -13.11 -20.10
N GLU A 46 1.61 -12.05 -19.33
CA GLU A 46 2.64 -11.02 -19.38
C GLU A 46 4.01 -11.66 -19.09
N PRO A 47 5.07 -11.27 -19.81
CA PRO A 47 6.41 -11.78 -19.54
C PRO A 47 6.79 -11.48 -18.09
N PRO A 48 7.53 -12.38 -17.39
CA PRO A 48 7.87 -12.23 -15.97
C PRO A 48 8.97 -11.16 -15.76
N SER A 49 8.70 -9.93 -16.09
CA SER A 49 9.59 -8.79 -15.87
C SER A 49 8.90 -7.44 -15.83
N GLN A 50 7.65 -7.36 -15.40
CA GLN A 50 7.02 -6.07 -15.12
C GLN A 50 5.94 -6.21 -14.05
N ARG A 51 6.36 -6.56 -12.83
CA ARG A 51 5.64 -6.09 -11.63
C ARG A 51 6.24 -4.77 -11.17
N SER A 52 6.38 -3.81 -12.05
CA SER A 52 6.36 -2.41 -11.72
C SER A 52 4.88 -2.04 -11.65
N GLY A 53 4.40 -1.77 -10.45
CA GLY A 53 2.99 -1.56 -10.16
C GLY A 53 2.40 -0.33 -10.84
N ALA A 54 2.09 -0.44 -12.11
CA ALA A 54 1.13 0.45 -12.74
C ALA A 54 -0.26 -0.01 -12.31
N GLY A 55 -0.81 0.64 -11.28
CA GLY A 55 -2.13 0.36 -10.76
C GLY A 55 -2.17 -0.11 -9.31
N SER A 56 -1.50 0.61 -8.38
CA SER A 56 -1.88 0.46 -6.98
C SER A 56 -3.26 1.10 -6.84
N ALA A 57 -4.31 0.28 -6.78
CA ALA A 57 -5.63 0.76 -6.44
C ALA A 57 -5.55 1.54 -5.13
N LEU A 58 -6.27 2.67 -5.03
CA LEU A 58 -6.46 3.36 -3.76
C LEU A 58 -6.91 2.33 -2.72
N PRO A 59 -6.34 2.32 -1.52
CA PRO A 59 -6.89 1.53 -0.44
C PRO A 59 -8.37 1.87 -0.31
N SER A 60 -9.24 0.86 -0.30
CA SER A 60 -10.69 1.03 -0.10
C SER A 60 -11.04 1.76 1.21
N ASP A 61 -10.07 1.87 2.10
CA ASP A 61 -10.20 2.32 3.48
C ASP A 61 -9.54 3.70 3.71
N PHE A 62 -9.44 4.52 2.65
CA PHE A 62 -8.93 5.90 2.79
C PHE A 62 -9.96 6.78 3.52
N VAL A 63 -9.51 7.43 4.60
CA VAL A 63 -10.36 8.31 5.43
C VAL A 63 -10.03 9.76 5.11
N GLU A 64 -10.98 10.47 4.52
CA GLU A 64 -10.86 11.88 4.18
C GLU A 64 -11.44 12.73 5.32
N THR A 65 -10.58 13.17 6.24
CA THR A 65 -10.93 14.16 7.26
C THR A 65 -10.58 15.58 6.77
N PRO A 66 -11.07 16.64 7.43
CA PRO A 66 -10.69 18.01 7.09
C PRO A 66 -9.18 18.23 7.10
N PHE A 67 -8.46 17.62 8.03
CA PHE A 67 -7.00 17.67 8.11
C PHE A 67 -6.33 17.00 6.90
N VAL A 68 -6.76 15.79 6.57
CA VAL A 68 -6.22 15.04 5.43
C VAL A 68 -6.54 15.74 4.12
N LYS A 69 -7.74 16.30 4.01
CA LYS A 69 -8.18 17.07 2.84
C LYS A 69 -7.33 18.31 2.63
N ASP A 70 -7.12 19.14 3.67
CA ASP A 70 -6.25 20.33 3.58
C ASP A 70 -4.84 19.96 3.12
N LEU A 71 -4.28 18.88 3.66
CA LEU A 71 -2.96 18.41 3.27
C LEU A 71 -2.91 17.92 1.82
N ALA A 72 -3.94 17.18 1.38
CA ALA A 72 -4.06 16.71 0.01
C ALA A 72 -4.25 17.89 -0.97
N ASP A 73 -5.11 18.83 -0.65
CA ASP A 73 -5.37 20.03 -1.47
C ASP A 73 -4.11 20.88 -1.65
N ARG A 74 -3.35 21.14 -0.56
CA ARG A 74 -2.06 21.85 -0.65
C ARG A 74 -1.05 21.12 -1.50
N THR A 75 -0.93 19.80 -1.33
CA THR A 75 -0.04 18.96 -2.14
C THR A 75 -0.44 19.00 -3.61
N MET A 76 -1.73 18.94 -3.89
CA MET A 76 -2.27 19.01 -5.25
C MET A 76 -1.94 20.33 -5.94
N VAL A 77 -2.10 21.46 -5.26
CA VAL A 77 -1.79 22.80 -5.81
C VAL A 77 -0.32 22.88 -6.26
N TYR A 78 0.62 22.41 -5.44
CA TYR A 78 2.04 22.41 -5.83
C TYR A 78 2.32 21.52 -7.04
N LEU A 79 1.73 20.34 -7.09
CA LEU A 79 1.92 19.41 -8.21
C LEU A 79 1.30 19.93 -9.51
N GLN A 80 0.15 20.62 -9.44
CA GLN A 80 -0.49 21.24 -10.60
C GLN A 80 0.33 22.40 -11.17
N ASP A 81 0.98 23.16 -10.31
CA ASP A 81 1.92 24.23 -10.72
C ASP A 81 3.26 23.69 -11.25
N GLY A 82 3.43 22.38 -11.31
CA GLY A 82 4.64 21.76 -11.88
C GLY A 82 5.74 21.50 -10.86
N LEU A 83 5.52 21.83 -9.58
CA LEU A 83 6.47 21.59 -8.51
C LEU A 83 6.46 20.13 -8.09
N HIS A 84 7.55 19.67 -7.53
CA HIS A 84 7.66 18.35 -6.91
C HIS A 84 7.49 18.47 -5.41
N VAL A 85 6.89 17.45 -4.77
CA VAL A 85 6.54 17.52 -3.34
C VAL A 85 7.27 16.43 -2.56
N HIS A 86 7.74 16.81 -1.38
CA HIS A 86 8.33 15.91 -0.41
C HIS A 86 7.51 15.91 0.88
N LEU A 87 6.96 14.74 1.25
CA LEU A 87 6.26 14.54 2.51
C LEU A 87 7.23 13.95 3.52
N SER A 88 7.64 14.73 4.52
CA SER A 88 8.56 14.30 5.57
C SER A 88 7.84 14.17 6.91
N GLY A 89 8.14 13.14 7.67
CA GLY A 89 7.53 12.95 8.99
C GLY A 89 7.77 11.55 9.57
N PRO A 90 7.34 11.29 10.80
CA PRO A 90 7.57 10.02 11.48
C PRO A 90 6.88 8.85 10.79
N ALA A 91 7.32 7.63 11.11
CA ALA A 91 6.68 6.42 10.61
C ALA A 91 5.22 6.36 11.07
N GLY A 92 4.32 5.90 10.18
CA GLY A 92 2.89 5.76 10.49
C GLY A 92 2.08 7.08 10.51
N SER A 93 2.64 8.19 10.02
CA SER A 93 1.92 9.47 9.82
C SER A 93 1.16 9.55 8.48
N GLY A 94 0.98 8.45 7.76
CA GLY A 94 0.16 8.38 6.56
C GLY A 94 0.79 8.92 5.27
N LYS A 95 2.08 9.27 5.25
CA LYS A 95 2.78 9.88 4.08
C LYS A 95 2.53 9.15 2.77
N THR A 96 2.81 7.85 2.75
CA THR A 96 2.65 7.00 1.56
C THR A 96 1.20 6.93 1.09
N THR A 97 0.26 6.83 2.05
CA THR A 97 -1.18 6.78 1.76
C THR A 97 -1.67 8.10 1.14
N ILE A 98 -1.26 9.23 1.71
CA ILE A 98 -1.60 10.57 1.20
C ILE A 98 -0.93 10.79 -0.17
N ALA A 99 0.35 10.43 -0.32
CA ALA A 99 1.05 10.54 -1.59
C ALA A 99 0.36 9.77 -2.71
N LEU A 100 -0.07 8.52 -2.45
CA LEU A 100 -0.82 7.71 -3.40
C LEU A 100 -2.20 8.30 -3.70
N HIS A 101 -2.92 8.78 -2.68
CA HIS A 101 -4.22 9.42 -2.86
C HIS A 101 -4.13 10.62 -3.80
N VAL A 102 -3.21 11.54 -3.53
CA VAL A 102 -2.98 12.74 -4.36
C VAL A 102 -2.49 12.35 -5.77
N ALA A 103 -1.58 11.36 -5.87
CA ALA A 103 -1.10 10.89 -7.17
C ALA A 103 -2.23 10.34 -8.05
N HIS A 104 -3.19 9.62 -7.46
CA HIS A 104 -4.37 9.15 -8.19
C HIS A 104 -5.32 10.28 -8.61
N GLN A 105 -5.48 11.30 -7.77
CA GLN A 105 -6.31 12.46 -8.10
C GLN A 105 -5.76 13.27 -9.28
N LEU A 106 -4.46 13.19 -9.59
CA LEU A 106 -3.87 13.80 -10.78
C LEU A 106 -4.35 13.14 -12.10
N GLY A 107 -4.98 11.96 -12.03
CA GLY A 107 -5.56 11.28 -13.19
C GLY A 107 -4.55 10.69 -14.17
N ARG A 108 -3.28 10.56 -13.78
CA ARG A 108 -2.21 9.92 -14.55
C ARG A 108 -1.88 8.55 -13.97
N PRO A 109 -1.31 7.62 -14.76
CA PRO A 109 -0.79 6.37 -14.21
C PRO A 109 0.21 6.64 -13.09
N VAL A 110 0.08 5.89 -12.00
CA VAL A 110 0.93 6.04 -10.81
C VAL A 110 1.97 4.94 -10.77
N VAL A 111 3.21 5.32 -10.55
CA VAL A 111 4.35 4.41 -10.36
C VAL A 111 4.84 4.54 -8.94
N LEU A 112 4.83 3.45 -8.19
CA LEU A 112 5.35 3.39 -6.83
C LEU A 112 6.77 2.82 -6.84
N ILE A 113 7.72 3.57 -6.30
CA ILE A 113 9.11 3.17 -6.10
C ILE A 113 9.38 3.16 -4.60
N HIS A 114 9.89 2.07 -4.05
CA HIS A 114 10.32 2.00 -2.65
C HIS A 114 11.82 2.17 -2.55
N GLY A 115 12.27 3.07 -1.70
CA GLY A 115 13.69 3.26 -1.39
C GLY A 115 14.26 2.07 -0.64
N ASP A 116 15.47 1.64 -1.05
CA ASP A 116 16.19 0.52 -0.47
C ASP A 116 17.69 0.84 -0.43
N ASP A 117 18.40 0.38 0.60
CA ASP A 117 19.85 0.61 0.78
C ASP A 117 20.72 -0.06 -0.29
N GLN A 118 20.20 -1.06 -0.99
CA GLN A 118 20.87 -1.72 -2.10
C GLN A 118 20.54 -1.10 -3.45
N MET A 119 19.56 -0.19 -3.51
CA MET A 119 19.12 0.45 -4.74
C MET A 119 20.22 1.34 -5.33
N GLY A 120 20.61 1.06 -6.56
CA GLY A 120 21.50 1.88 -7.36
C GLY A 120 20.78 2.65 -8.47
N THR A 121 21.49 3.53 -9.16
CA THR A 121 20.95 4.30 -10.31
C THR A 121 20.35 3.39 -11.38
N ALA A 122 20.97 2.23 -11.65
CA ALA A 122 20.48 1.25 -12.62
C ALA A 122 19.11 0.65 -12.24
N ASP A 123 18.77 0.62 -10.96
CA ASP A 123 17.47 0.11 -10.51
C ASP A 123 16.36 1.14 -10.67
N LEU A 124 16.67 2.42 -10.68
CA LEU A 124 15.76 3.51 -11.00
C LEU A 124 15.56 3.68 -12.51
N VAL A 125 16.66 3.75 -13.25
CA VAL A 125 16.66 4.16 -14.66
C VAL A 125 16.57 2.95 -15.60
N GLY A 126 17.26 1.86 -15.29
CA GLY A 126 17.34 0.66 -16.11
C GLY A 126 18.78 0.22 -16.34
N LYS A 127 18.93 -0.97 -16.92
CA LYS A 127 20.24 -1.56 -17.21
C LYS A 127 20.24 -2.32 -18.51
N GLU A 128 21.43 -2.53 -19.05
CA GLU A 128 21.61 -3.44 -20.17
C GLU A 128 21.39 -4.89 -19.69
N SER A 129 20.53 -5.60 -20.40
CA SER A 129 20.20 -6.99 -20.08
C SER A 129 20.25 -7.83 -21.34
N GLY A 130 21.42 -8.45 -21.59
CA GLY A 130 21.64 -9.28 -22.75
C GLY A 130 21.98 -8.52 -24.04
N TYR A 131 22.12 -9.27 -25.12
CA TYR A 131 22.44 -8.73 -26.44
C TYR A 131 21.43 -9.24 -27.46
N LYS A 132 20.93 -8.33 -28.30
CA LYS A 132 20.16 -8.70 -29.49
C LYS A 132 21.16 -8.93 -30.60
N ARG A 133 21.35 -10.19 -30.99
CA ARG A 133 22.16 -10.54 -32.18
C ARG A 133 21.28 -10.55 -33.40
N SER A 134 21.62 -9.75 -34.41
CA SER A 134 21.02 -9.82 -35.75
C SER A 134 22.06 -10.34 -36.74
N TYR A 135 21.66 -11.33 -37.51
CA TYR A 135 22.48 -11.90 -38.58
C TYR A 135 21.90 -11.42 -39.90
N THR A 136 22.62 -10.62 -40.60
CA THR A 136 22.30 -10.26 -42.00
C THR A 136 23.13 -11.14 -42.90
N ARG A 137 22.47 -11.98 -43.66
CA ARG A 137 23.10 -12.86 -44.65
C ARG A 137 22.83 -12.30 -46.02
N ASP A 138 23.85 -11.72 -46.65
CA ASP A 138 23.73 -11.15 -47.98
C ASP A 138 24.41 -12.10 -49.01
N GLN A 139 23.64 -12.58 -49.97
CA GLN A 139 24.08 -13.47 -51.03
C GLN A 139 24.00 -12.73 -52.39
N PHE A 140 24.70 -11.64 -52.50
CA PHE A 140 24.67 -10.85 -53.74
C PHE A 140 25.55 -11.45 -54.90
N ILE A 141 26.51 -12.31 -54.57
CA ILE A 141 27.38 -12.98 -55.56
C ILE A 141 27.56 -14.42 -55.07
N HIS A 142 27.41 -15.40 -55.99
CA HIS A 142 27.42 -16.85 -55.71
C HIS A 142 28.70 -17.40 -55.05
N THR A 143 29.74 -16.62 -54.93
CA THR A 143 31.04 -17.06 -54.36
C THR A 143 31.49 -16.32 -53.11
N VAL A 144 30.79 -15.29 -52.66
CA VAL A 144 31.15 -14.54 -51.45
C VAL A 144 29.97 -14.45 -50.50
N LEU A 145 30.12 -15.07 -49.34
CA LEU A 145 29.18 -15.01 -48.24
C LEU A 145 29.64 -13.91 -47.28
N LYS A 146 28.97 -12.76 -47.27
CA LYS A 146 29.20 -11.72 -46.28
C LYS A 146 28.23 -11.96 -45.12
N VAL A 147 28.73 -12.35 -43.96
CA VAL A 147 28.00 -12.45 -42.73
C VAL A 147 28.36 -11.28 -41.85
N GLU A 148 27.42 -10.36 -41.64
CA GLU A 148 27.55 -9.28 -40.67
C GLU A 148 26.80 -9.71 -39.40
N GLU A 149 27.55 -9.87 -38.31
CA GLU A 149 27.01 -10.12 -36.99
C GLU A 149 27.01 -8.79 -36.22
N GLU A 150 25.84 -8.23 -35.98
CA GLU A 150 25.68 -7.03 -35.17
C GLU A 150 25.08 -7.44 -33.81
N ALA A 151 25.86 -7.29 -32.75
CA ALA A 151 25.42 -7.52 -31.39
C ALA A 151 25.10 -6.16 -30.75
N LYS A 152 23.80 -5.83 -30.61
CA LYS A 152 23.35 -4.63 -29.90
C LYS A 152 22.94 -5.02 -28.49
N PRO A 153 23.44 -4.30 -27.46
CA PRO A 153 22.96 -4.53 -26.09
C PRO A 153 21.46 -4.24 -26.01
N LEU A 154 20.73 -5.15 -25.35
CA LEU A 154 19.31 -4.99 -25.11
C LEU A 154 19.12 -4.16 -23.84
N TRP A 155 18.56 -2.97 -23.99
CA TRP A 155 18.21 -2.13 -22.84
C TRP A 155 16.84 -2.51 -22.27
N VAL A 156 16.78 -2.64 -20.93
CA VAL A 156 15.54 -2.81 -20.18
C VAL A 156 15.36 -1.56 -19.32
N GLY A 157 14.46 -0.68 -19.74
CA GLY A 157 14.07 0.52 -18.99
C GLY A 157 13.37 0.11 -17.69
N ARG A 158 13.52 0.96 -16.66
CA ARG A 158 12.84 0.82 -15.39
C ARG A 158 11.72 1.84 -15.25
N ALA A 159 10.99 1.72 -14.16
CA ALA A 159 9.79 2.49 -13.90
C ALA A 159 9.97 4.01 -13.99
N LEU A 160 11.11 4.55 -13.53
CA LEU A 160 11.40 5.98 -13.61
C LEU A 160 11.55 6.45 -15.07
N THR A 161 12.28 5.70 -15.91
CA THR A 161 12.47 6.05 -17.32
C THR A 161 11.14 6.10 -18.06
N GLU A 162 10.29 5.11 -17.86
CA GLU A 162 8.96 5.07 -18.47
C GLU A 162 8.09 6.23 -17.98
N ALA A 163 8.12 6.51 -16.67
CA ALA A 163 7.38 7.61 -16.08
C ALA A 163 7.83 8.98 -16.64
N CYS A 164 9.14 9.20 -16.75
CA CYS A 164 9.68 10.43 -17.35
C CYS A 164 9.24 10.61 -18.80
N GLN A 165 9.25 9.55 -19.60
CA GLN A 165 8.88 9.62 -21.01
C GLN A 165 7.38 9.81 -21.25
N LYS A 166 6.54 9.16 -20.43
CA LYS A 166 5.07 9.12 -20.63
C LYS A 166 4.30 10.10 -19.75
N GLY A 167 4.97 10.83 -18.88
CA GLY A 167 4.33 11.80 -17.97
C GLY A 167 3.51 11.15 -16.86
N TYR A 168 3.98 10.03 -16.32
CA TYR A 168 3.33 9.39 -15.18
C TYR A 168 3.63 10.13 -13.89
N THR A 169 2.81 9.88 -12.87
CA THR A 169 3.08 10.35 -11.51
C THR A 169 3.87 9.29 -10.75
N VAL A 170 5.03 9.67 -10.23
CA VAL A 170 5.87 8.79 -9.40
C VAL A 170 5.63 9.08 -7.93
N VAL A 171 5.40 8.05 -7.13
CA VAL A 171 5.51 8.11 -5.66
C VAL A 171 6.79 7.38 -5.28
N TYR A 172 7.78 8.14 -4.80
CA TYR A 172 9.05 7.58 -4.33
C TYR A 172 9.04 7.49 -2.81
N ASP A 173 8.61 6.35 -2.33
CA ASP A 173 8.41 6.09 -0.91
C ASP A 173 9.73 5.77 -0.21
N GLU A 174 9.95 6.36 0.97
CA GLU A 174 11.17 6.21 1.78
C GLU A 174 12.46 6.48 0.97
N PHE A 175 12.48 7.51 0.10
CA PHE A 175 13.60 7.77 -0.83
C PHE A 175 14.96 7.96 -0.12
N THR A 176 14.96 8.40 1.13
CA THR A 176 16.17 8.56 1.95
C THR A 176 16.78 7.25 2.41
N ARG A 177 16.13 6.11 2.20
CA ARG A 177 16.72 4.78 2.37
C ARG A 177 17.63 4.38 1.23
N SER A 178 17.40 4.93 0.04
CA SER A 178 18.27 4.69 -1.11
C SER A 178 19.58 5.43 -0.93
N ARG A 179 20.63 4.88 -1.49
CA ARG A 179 21.95 5.53 -1.46
C ARG A 179 21.89 6.88 -2.17
N PRO A 180 22.58 7.91 -1.66
CA PRO A 180 22.61 9.22 -2.28
C PRO A 180 23.00 9.17 -3.78
N GLU A 181 23.92 8.29 -4.16
CA GLU A 181 24.38 8.12 -5.53
C GLU A 181 23.27 7.65 -6.47
N ALA A 182 22.33 6.83 -5.99
CA ALA A 182 21.18 6.39 -6.77
C ALA A 182 20.25 7.57 -7.11
N ASN A 183 20.15 8.53 -6.22
CA ASN A 183 19.27 9.68 -6.34
C ASN A 183 19.85 10.83 -7.19
N ASN A 184 21.15 10.80 -7.52
CA ASN A 184 21.79 11.86 -8.32
C ASN A 184 21.13 12.08 -9.68
N VAL A 185 20.61 11.03 -10.30
CA VAL A 185 19.90 11.12 -11.59
C VAL A 185 18.65 12.02 -11.49
N LEU A 186 18.05 12.12 -10.31
CA LEU A 186 16.87 12.94 -10.09
C LEU A 186 17.18 14.44 -10.14
N LEU A 187 18.41 14.87 -9.86
CA LEU A 187 18.79 16.28 -9.96
C LEU A 187 18.53 16.84 -11.37
N SER A 188 19.02 16.17 -12.40
CA SER A 188 18.76 16.58 -13.79
C SER A 188 17.29 16.43 -14.19
N VAL A 189 16.59 15.42 -13.67
CA VAL A 189 15.15 15.22 -13.94
C VAL A 189 14.31 16.37 -13.35
N LEU A 190 14.62 16.81 -12.13
CA LEU A 190 13.83 17.82 -11.42
C LEU A 190 14.14 19.24 -11.93
N GLU A 191 15.40 19.56 -12.22
CA GLU A 191 15.84 20.91 -12.58
C GLU A 191 15.83 21.11 -14.10
N GLU A 192 16.56 20.27 -14.82
CA GLU A 192 16.77 20.43 -16.26
C GLU A 192 15.65 19.82 -17.11
N ARG A 193 14.74 19.06 -16.47
CA ARG A 193 13.71 18.27 -17.18
C ARG A 193 14.29 17.29 -18.19
N VAL A 194 15.45 16.70 -17.86
CA VAL A 194 16.18 15.77 -18.68
C VAL A 194 16.60 14.57 -17.88
N LEU A 195 16.36 13.38 -18.40
CA LEU A 195 16.86 12.13 -17.85
C LEU A 195 18.11 11.71 -18.63
N PRO A 196 19.31 11.74 -18.02
CA PRO A 196 20.53 11.25 -18.68
C PRO A 196 20.49 9.72 -18.74
N LEU A 197 20.59 9.18 -19.97
CA LEU A 197 20.54 7.75 -20.22
C LEU A 197 21.54 7.37 -21.33
N ARG A 198 22.59 6.60 -20.99
CA ARG A 198 23.55 6.06 -21.96
C ARG A 198 24.26 7.10 -22.85
N GLY A 199 24.51 8.27 -22.31
CA GLY A 199 25.09 9.39 -23.06
C GLY A 199 24.07 10.18 -23.89
N GLU A 200 22.80 9.76 -23.89
CA GLU A 200 21.70 10.52 -24.49
C GLU A 200 20.93 11.27 -23.38
N HIS A 201 20.26 12.32 -23.77
CA HIS A 201 19.41 13.12 -22.90
C HIS A 201 17.95 12.96 -23.31
N ILE A 202 17.17 12.25 -22.48
CA ILE A 202 15.75 12.06 -22.73
C ILE A 202 14.99 13.22 -22.10
N ALA A 203 14.23 13.95 -22.90
CA ALA A 203 13.36 15.02 -22.39
C ALA A 203 12.26 14.45 -21.49
N VAL A 204 12.10 15.03 -20.31
CA VAL A 204 11.05 14.65 -19.38
C VAL A 204 9.72 15.25 -19.81
N HIS A 205 8.68 14.43 -19.84
CA HIS A 205 7.34 14.85 -20.24
C HIS A 205 6.83 15.98 -19.32
N PRO A 206 6.19 17.03 -19.86
CA PRO A 206 5.75 18.20 -19.08
C PRO A 206 4.82 17.86 -17.90
N GLU A 207 4.03 16.79 -18.03
CA GLU A 207 3.11 16.34 -16.98
C GLU A 207 3.72 15.33 -16.01
N PHE A 208 5.00 15.01 -16.13
CA PHE A 208 5.68 14.18 -15.13
C PHE A 208 5.69 14.87 -13.77
N ARG A 209 5.27 14.16 -12.75
CA ARG A 209 5.29 14.61 -11.35
C ARG A 209 5.89 13.54 -10.47
N ILE A 210 6.53 13.97 -9.38
CA ILE A 210 7.05 13.04 -8.39
C ILE A 210 6.73 13.54 -6.98
N ILE A 211 6.26 12.63 -6.14
CA ILE A 211 6.01 12.83 -4.73
C ILE A 211 6.98 11.94 -3.97
N PHE A 212 7.83 12.56 -3.16
CA PHE A 212 8.78 11.87 -2.30
C PHE A 212 8.18 11.68 -0.91
N THR A 213 8.50 10.57 -0.26
CA THR A 213 8.26 10.42 1.17
C THR A 213 9.56 10.07 1.89
N SER A 214 9.72 10.57 3.11
CA SER A 214 10.85 10.19 3.97
C SER A 214 10.47 10.13 5.44
N ASN A 215 11.27 9.39 6.19
CA ASN A 215 11.31 9.48 7.65
C ASN A 215 12.43 10.45 8.07
N PRO A 216 12.36 11.08 9.26
CA PRO A 216 13.45 11.90 9.79
C PRO A 216 14.78 11.13 9.83
N ALA A 217 15.88 11.87 9.73
CA ALA A 217 17.24 11.31 9.65
C ALA A 217 17.66 10.50 10.88
N ASP A 218 16.95 10.62 12.01
CA ASP A 218 17.26 9.90 13.26
C ASP A 218 16.89 8.40 13.23
N TYR A 219 16.22 7.94 12.16
CA TYR A 219 15.88 6.52 12.01
C TYR A 219 17.06 5.74 11.43
N ALA A 220 17.36 4.58 12.04
CA ALA A 220 18.42 3.69 11.56
C ALA A 220 18.17 3.27 10.08
N GLY A 221 19.22 3.30 9.27
CA GLY A 221 19.15 2.96 7.84
C GLY A 221 18.58 4.06 6.95
N VAL A 222 18.48 5.30 7.44
CA VAL A 222 18.10 6.48 6.66
C VAL A 222 19.38 7.29 6.36
N HIS A 223 19.62 7.56 5.08
CA HIS A 223 20.63 8.54 4.68
C HIS A 223 20.03 9.95 4.77
N GLY A 224 20.87 10.95 5.09
CA GLY A 224 20.43 12.34 4.98
C GLY A 224 19.93 12.63 3.56
N ALA A 225 18.80 13.31 3.45
CA ALA A 225 18.37 13.82 2.14
C ALA A 225 19.44 14.81 1.63
N GLN A 226 19.78 14.69 0.34
CA GLN A 226 20.73 15.64 -0.25
C GLN A 226 20.08 17.03 -0.31
N ASP A 227 20.75 18.04 0.24
CA ASP A 227 20.27 19.43 0.21
C ASP A 227 19.91 19.89 -1.20
N ALA A 228 20.70 19.47 -2.18
CA ALA A 228 20.47 19.76 -3.60
C ALA A 228 19.12 19.20 -4.12
N LEU A 229 18.64 18.08 -3.62
CA LEU A 229 17.30 17.56 -3.97
C LEU A 229 16.21 18.32 -3.23
N LEU A 230 16.42 18.62 -1.95
CA LEU A 230 15.44 19.34 -1.13
C LEU A 230 15.16 20.74 -1.69
N ASP A 231 16.17 21.42 -2.20
CA ASP A 231 16.02 22.75 -2.83
C ASP A 231 15.13 22.74 -4.09
N ARG A 232 14.91 21.57 -4.69
CA ARG A 232 14.13 21.39 -5.93
C ARG A 232 12.72 20.86 -5.69
N MET A 233 12.30 20.76 -4.43
CA MET A 233 10.99 20.26 -4.07
C MET A 233 10.38 21.07 -2.91
N VAL A 234 9.06 21.09 -2.82
CA VAL A 234 8.36 21.65 -1.68
C VAL A 234 8.25 20.60 -0.60
N THR A 235 8.89 20.84 0.54
CA THR A 235 8.83 19.94 1.69
C THR A 235 7.66 20.29 2.61
N ILE A 236 6.74 19.33 2.81
CA ILE A 236 5.65 19.41 3.77
C ILE A 236 6.00 18.52 4.96
N LEU A 237 6.07 19.13 6.14
CA LEU A 237 6.37 18.40 7.38
C LEU A 237 5.08 17.89 8.02
N LEU A 238 5.01 16.60 8.24
CA LEU A 238 3.91 15.91 8.94
C LEU A 238 4.36 15.61 10.37
N SER A 239 3.72 16.24 11.35
CA SER A 239 3.96 15.96 12.78
C SER A 239 3.08 14.81 13.32
N GLY A 240 2.13 14.33 12.53
CA GLY A 240 1.12 13.33 12.88
C GLY A 240 -0.29 13.84 12.57
N PHE A 241 -1.26 13.01 12.79
CA PHE A 241 -2.68 13.37 12.62
C PHE A 241 -3.23 14.06 13.88
N ASP A 242 -4.29 14.82 13.73
CA ASP A 242 -5.13 15.28 14.82
C ASP A 242 -5.91 14.10 15.43
N GLN A 243 -6.52 14.31 16.59
CA GLN A 243 -7.20 13.24 17.32
C GLN A 243 -8.41 12.68 16.53
N ASP A 244 -9.16 13.55 15.89
CA ASP A 244 -10.36 13.18 15.13
C ASP A 244 -9.99 12.32 13.90
N THR A 245 -8.90 12.69 13.23
CA THR A 245 -8.35 11.91 12.13
C THR A 245 -7.81 10.55 12.60
N GLU A 246 -7.06 10.50 13.72
CA GLU A 246 -6.62 9.22 14.29
C GLU A 246 -7.82 8.33 14.66
N ALA A 247 -8.89 8.91 15.21
CA ALA A 247 -10.12 8.18 15.55
C ALA A 247 -10.84 7.67 14.28
N GLY A 248 -11.04 8.52 13.28
CA GLY A 248 -11.67 8.14 12.02
C GLY A 248 -10.93 6.99 11.31
N ILE A 249 -9.60 7.10 11.20
CA ILE A 249 -8.75 6.04 10.62
C ILE A 249 -8.88 4.75 11.44
N THR A 250 -8.78 4.84 12.76
CA THR A 250 -8.86 3.67 13.64
C THR A 250 -10.22 3.00 13.55
N GLN A 251 -11.32 3.77 13.49
CA GLN A 251 -12.67 3.28 13.35
C GLN A 251 -12.85 2.53 12.03
N THR A 252 -12.45 3.13 10.91
CA THR A 252 -12.56 2.53 9.57
C THR A 252 -11.83 1.20 9.49
N HIS A 253 -10.60 1.15 10.03
CA HIS A 253 -9.79 -0.07 9.98
C HIS A 253 -10.17 -1.15 11.00
N SER A 254 -10.82 -0.79 12.11
CA SER A 254 -11.23 -1.76 13.15
C SER A 254 -12.70 -2.11 13.09
N GLY A 255 -13.55 -1.17 12.69
CA GLY A 255 -15.00 -1.26 12.77
C GLY A 255 -15.53 -1.34 14.19
N LEU A 256 -14.77 -0.87 15.21
CA LEU A 256 -15.26 -0.67 16.57
C LEU A 256 -16.16 0.57 16.64
N PRO A 257 -17.06 0.64 17.65
CA PRO A 257 -17.83 1.84 17.95
C PRO A 257 -16.92 3.04 18.21
N LEU A 258 -17.33 4.24 17.72
CA LEU A 258 -16.53 5.46 17.82
C LEU A 258 -16.09 5.76 19.27
N ALA A 259 -16.99 5.63 20.24
CA ALA A 259 -16.71 5.90 21.65
C ALA A 259 -15.58 5.01 22.23
N GLU A 260 -15.46 3.76 21.78
CA GLU A 260 -14.34 2.89 22.16
C GLU A 260 -13.05 3.28 21.47
N VAL A 261 -13.15 3.65 20.18
CA VAL A 261 -12.02 4.11 19.38
C VAL A 261 -11.43 5.39 19.95
N GLU A 262 -12.27 6.38 20.30
CA GLU A 262 -11.83 7.64 20.93
C GLU A 262 -11.03 7.41 22.21
N ARG A 263 -11.46 6.47 23.05
CA ARG A 263 -10.71 6.08 24.27
C ARG A 263 -9.36 5.46 23.94
N ILE A 264 -9.33 4.54 22.97
CA ILE A 264 -8.10 3.89 22.54
C ILE A 264 -7.13 4.94 22.00
N VAL A 265 -7.61 5.86 21.16
CA VAL A 265 -6.80 6.94 20.61
C VAL A 265 -6.31 7.88 21.71
N ALA A 266 -7.18 8.28 22.64
CA ALA A 266 -6.80 9.12 23.79
C ALA A 266 -5.72 8.44 24.63
N LEU A 267 -5.85 7.15 24.91
CA LEU A 267 -4.84 6.37 25.63
C LEU A 267 -3.50 6.31 24.90
N VAL A 268 -3.52 6.03 23.60
CA VAL A 268 -2.29 5.95 22.77
C VAL A 268 -1.60 7.31 22.73
N ARG A 269 -2.34 8.41 22.59
CA ARG A 269 -1.80 9.77 22.61
C ARG A 269 -1.20 10.11 23.97
N ALA A 270 -1.92 9.87 25.07
CA ALA A 270 -1.43 10.10 26.42
C ALA A 270 -0.16 9.29 26.74
N PHE A 271 -0.10 8.05 26.26
CA PHE A 271 1.09 7.20 26.39
C PHE A 271 2.29 7.76 25.61
N ARG A 272 2.06 8.29 24.43
CA ARG A 272 3.06 8.97 23.60
C ARG A 272 3.57 10.26 24.28
N ASP A 273 2.64 11.07 24.82
CA ASP A 273 2.94 12.35 25.45
C ASP A 273 3.66 12.17 26.82
N ALA A 274 3.54 11.01 27.43
CA ALA A 274 4.29 10.66 28.65
C ALA A 274 5.82 10.52 28.41
N GLY A 275 6.31 10.77 27.22
CA GLY A 275 7.74 10.78 26.88
C GLY A 275 8.37 9.39 26.81
N LEU A 276 7.55 8.36 26.77
CA LEU A 276 8.02 6.99 26.55
C LEU A 276 8.51 6.87 25.10
N LYS A 277 9.62 6.17 24.90
CA LYS A 277 10.23 5.96 23.56
C LYS A 277 9.29 5.16 22.67
N THR A 278 8.27 5.82 22.12
CA THR A 278 7.39 5.26 21.11
C THR A 278 7.85 5.66 19.71
N SER A 279 7.42 4.90 18.71
CA SER A 279 7.77 5.16 17.29
C SER A 279 7.16 6.46 16.72
N GLY A 280 7.07 7.53 17.49
CA GLY A 280 6.54 8.84 17.08
C GLY A 280 5.03 8.87 16.93
N ALA A 281 4.52 9.75 16.07
CA ALA A 281 3.09 10.04 15.88
C ALA A 281 2.35 9.00 15.03
N SER A 282 2.59 7.71 15.27
CA SER A 282 1.98 6.61 14.50
C SER A 282 0.56 6.28 14.97
N VAL A 283 -0.38 6.17 14.03
CA VAL A 283 -1.74 5.69 14.30
C VAL A 283 -1.83 4.16 14.43
N ARG A 284 -0.79 3.43 13.98
CA ARG A 284 -0.78 1.96 13.97
C ARG A 284 -1.10 1.28 15.31
N PRO A 285 -0.59 1.75 16.47
CA PRO A 285 -0.92 1.15 17.77
C PRO A 285 -2.42 1.18 18.06
N ALA A 286 -3.08 2.30 17.80
CA ALA A 286 -4.52 2.44 18.02
C ALA A 286 -5.31 1.46 17.14
N ILE A 287 -4.96 1.35 15.86
CA ILE A 287 -5.56 0.40 14.92
C ILE A 287 -5.37 -1.05 15.41
N LEU A 288 -4.16 -1.42 15.85
CA LEU A 288 -3.86 -2.78 16.32
C LEU A 288 -4.67 -3.12 17.57
N ILE A 289 -4.68 -2.24 18.58
CA ILE A 289 -5.47 -2.43 19.81
C ILE A 289 -6.94 -2.60 19.44
N ALA A 290 -7.50 -1.71 18.65
CA ALA A 290 -8.90 -1.73 18.26
C ALA A 290 -9.27 -3.02 17.49
N ARG A 291 -8.46 -3.45 16.55
CA ARG A 291 -8.69 -4.70 15.79
C ARG A 291 -8.65 -5.94 16.67
N ILE A 292 -7.67 -6.02 17.60
CA ILE A 292 -7.55 -7.15 18.52
C ILE A 292 -8.76 -7.20 19.45
N LEU A 293 -9.20 -6.04 19.99
CA LEU A 293 -10.39 -5.98 20.84
C LEU A 293 -11.62 -6.47 20.10
N ARG A 294 -11.83 -6.04 18.86
CA ARG A 294 -12.96 -6.51 18.05
C ARG A 294 -12.95 -8.03 17.86
N VAL A 295 -11.78 -8.60 17.55
CA VAL A 295 -11.65 -10.05 17.30
C VAL A 295 -11.86 -10.87 18.59
N ARG A 296 -11.39 -10.34 19.74
CA ARG A 296 -11.47 -11.04 21.03
C ARG A 296 -12.73 -10.74 21.83
N GLY A 297 -13.63 -9.88 21.34
CA GLY A 297 -14.84 -9.47 22.05
C GLY A 297 -14.56 -8.66 23.32
N GLY A 298 -13.43 -7.91 23.36
CA GLY A 298 -13.07 -7.05 24.48
C GLY A 298 -13.61 -5.63 24.29
N HIS A 299 -13.70 -4.90 25.40
CA HIS A 299 -14.09 -3.48 25.41
C HIS A 299 -12.97 -2.59 25.95
N ALA A 300 -12.90 -1.34 25.48
CA ALA A 300 -11.93 -0.34 25.93
C ALA A 300 -12.29 0.18 27.34
N TYR A 301 -12.11 -0.67 28.34
CA TYR A 301 -12.46 -0.43 29.74
C TYR A 301 -11.35 -0.90 30.69
N ALA A 302 -11.09 -0.12 31.75
CA ALA A 302 -9.94 -0.30 32.64
C ALA A 302 -9.90 -1.63 33.40
N GLU A 303 -11.03 -2.29 33.58
CA GLU A 303 -11.12 -3.58 34.27
C GLU A 303 -11.17 -4.76 33.27
N ASN A 304 -11.23 -4.50 31.96
CA ASN A 304 -11.27 -5.56 30.97
C ASN A 304 -9.86 -6.19 30.80
N PRO A 305 -9.66 -7.47 31.17
CA PRO A 305 -8.34 -8.10 31.10
C PRO A 305 -7.81 -8.22 29.68
N ILE A 306 -8.68 -8.39 28.67
CA ILE A 306 -8.32 -8.45 27.25
C ILE A 306 -7.74 -7.11 26.83
N PHE A 307 -8.37 -6.00 27.22
CA PHE A 307 -7.92 -4.65 26.89
C PHE A 307 -6.56 -4.35 27.53
N ILE A 308 -6.42 -4.58 28.83
CA ILE A 308 -5.16 -4.37 29.55
C ILE A 308 -4.02 -5.15 28.89
N GLN A 309 -4.24 -6.46 28.63
CA GLN A 309 -3.22 -7.30 28.04
C GLN A 309 -2.86 -6.84 26.62
N THR A 310 -3.85 -6.48 25.80
CA THR A 310 -3.62 -5.97 24.44
C THR A 310 -2.83 -4.66 24.45
N CYS A 311 -3.17 -3.74 25.36
CA CYS A 311 -2.40 -2.49 25.51
C CYS A 311 -0.95 -2.75 25.93
N ARG A 312 -0.72 -3.69 26.86
CA ARG A 312 0.64 -4.11 27.23
C ARG A 312 1.42 -4.65 26.03
N ASP A 313 0.85 -5.60 25.30
CA ASP A 313 1.49 -6.25 24.18
C ASP A 313 1.83 -5.25 23.05
N VAL A 314 0.95 -4.29 22.77
CA VAL A 314 1.14 -3.34 21.67
C VAL A 314 2.00 -2.13 22.08
N LEU A 315 1.72 -1.50 23.21
CA LEU A 315 2.37 -0.24 23.58
C LEU A 315 3.73 -0.46 24.25
N LEU A 316 3.87 -1.46 25.13
CA LEU A 316 5.15 -1.72 25.77
C LEU A 316 6.16 -2.31 24.79
N SER A 317 5.73 -3.12 23.81
CA SER A 317 6.64 -3.63 22.78
C SER A 317 7.27 -2.50 21.95
N GLN A 318 6.58 -1.38 21.76
CA GLN A 318 7.11 -0.21 21.07
C GLN A 318 8.05 0.64 21.94
N ALA A 319 7.83 0.62 23.25
CA ALA A 319 8.70 1.28 24.22
C ALA A 319 10.02 0.50 24.48
N HIS A 320 10.06 -0.78 24.10
CA HIS A 320 11.24 -1.64 24.23
C HIS A 320 12.22 -1.38 23.09
N GLY A 321 13.03 -0.32 23.20
CA GLY A 321 14.21 -0.13 22.36
C GLY A 321 15.36 -1.05 22.76
N THR A 322 16.31 -1.29 21.84
CA THR A 322 17.59 -1.95 22.17
C THR A 322 18.29 -1.13 23.25
N GLY A 323 18.35 -1.65 24.49
CA GLY A 323 19.01 -0.99 25.63
C GLY A 323 18.08 -0.52 26.76
N THR A 324 16.78 -0.81 26.69
CA THR A 324 15.84 -0.48 27.80
C THR A 324 16.11 -1.38 29.00
N THR A 325 16.30 -0.77 30.17
CA THR A 325 16.56 -1.49 31.43
C THR A 325 15.29 -2.11 32.01
N LEU A 326 15.45 -3.11 32.88
CA LEU A 326 14.30 -3.71 33.58
C LEU A 326 13.49 -2.69 34.42
N GLN A 327 14.19 -1.69 35.00
CA GLN A 327 13.55 -0.62 35.76
C GLN A 327 12.70 0.31 34.88
N GLU A 328 13.21 0.69 33.70
CA GLU A 328 12.45 1.49 32.73
C GLU A 328 11.20 0.76 32.24
N ASN A 329 11.31 -0.56 32.02
CA ASN A 329 10.17 -1.38 31.62
C ASN A 329 9.08 -1.41 32.69
N GLN A 330 9.44 -1.53 33.95
CA GLN A 330 8.48 -1.49 35.07
C GLN A 330 7.82 -0.11 35.20
N GLN A 331 8.57 0.98 35.02
CA GLN A 331 8.05 2.34 35.04
C GLN A 331 7.08 2.57 33.87
N ASN A 332 7.41 2.10 32.67
CA ASN A 332 6.57 2.19 31.49
C ASN A 332 5.24 1.45 31.68
N GLU A 333 5.30 0.25 32.27
CA GLU A 333 4.12 -0.54 32.59
C GLU A 333 3.22 0.14 33.66
N GLN A 334 3.83 0.67 34.72
CA GLN A 334 3.09 1.43 35.74
C GLN A 334 2.42 2.67 35.15
N THR A 335 3.11 3.39 34.28
CA THR A 335 2.56 4.55 33.58
C THR A 335 1.38 4.16 32.70
N LEU A 336 1.53 3.08 31.92
CA LEU A 336 0.45 2.54 31.08
C LEU A 336 -0.80 2.19 31.92
N LEU A 337 -0.63 1.45 33.00
CA LEU A 337 -1.74 1.04 33.87
C LEU A 337 -2.43 2.23 34.54
N ARG A 338 -1.67 3.26 34.90
CA ARG A 338 -2.23 4.52 35.41
C ARG A 338 -3.07 5.20 34.35
N LEU A 339 -2.57 5.38 33.12
CA LEU A 339 -3.29 6.01 32.02
C LEU A 339 -4.55 5.24 31.64
N ILE A 340 -4.51 3.91 31.65
CA ILE A 340 -5.70 3.07 31.41
C ILE A 340 -6.79 3.37 32.45
N ARG A 341 -6.41 3.48 33.74
CA ARG A 341 -7.38 3.79 34.81
C ARG A 341 -7.92 5.21 34.70
N GLU A 342 -7.08 6.20 34.33
CA GLU A 342 -7.50 7.60 34.21
C GLU A 342 -8.46 7.80 33.02
N ILE A 343 -8.18 7.17 31.87
CA ILE A 343 -8.91 7.43 30.63
C ILE A 343 -10.09 6.48 30.44
N CYS A 344 -9.95 5.24 30.87
CA CYS A 344 -10.91 4.16 30.58
C CYS A 344 -11.69 3.68 31.82
N SER A 345 -11.75 4.47 32.94
CA SER A 345 -12.38 4.07 34.21
C SER A 345 -13.90 3.92 34.15
N VAL A 346 -14.59 4.65 33.27
CA VAL A 346 -16.03 4.61 33.14
C VAL A 346 -16.43 3.55 32.13
N PRO A 347 -17.23 2.54 32.43
CA PRO A 347 -17.75 1.63 31.43
C PRO A 347 -18.59 2.39 30.42
N LEU A 348 -18.41 2.08 29.12
CA LEU A 348 -19.32 2.58 28.10
C LEU A 348 -20.66 1.90 28.24
N PRO A 349 -21.79 2.59 27.95
CA PRO A 349 -23.08 1.93 27.89
C PRO A 349 -23.00 0.72 26.96
N THR A 350 -23.32 -0.46 27.47
CA THR A 350 -23.31 -1.71 26.70
C THR A 350 -24.55 -1.81 25.80
N GLU A 351 -24.93 -0.74 25.10
CA GLU A 351 -26.05 -0.75 24.15
C GLU A 351 -25.62 -1.15 22.71
N TYR A 352 -24.62 -2.00 22.63
CA TYR A 352 -24.39 -2.70 21.37
C TYR A 352 -24.72 -4.18 21.62
N PRO A 353 -25.88 -4.66 21.10
CA PRO A 353 -26.16 -6.08 21.17
C PRO A 353 -25.04 -6.82 20.48
N THR A 354 -24.35 -7.71 21.21
CA THR A 354 -23.51 -8.71 20.57
C THR A 354 -24.36 -9.41 19.51
N ILE A 355 -23.75 -9.85 18.40
CA ILE A 355 -24.48 -10.59 17.35
C ILE A 355 -25.28 -11.74 17.97
N GLU A 356 -24.79 -12.36 19.06
CA GLU A 356 -25.49 -13.37 19.85
C GLU A 356 -26.71 -12.84 20.64
N ALA A 357 -26.64 -11.63 21.20
CA ALA A 357 -27.79 -10.99 21.87
C ALA A 357 -28.85 -10.52 20.85
N SER A 358 -28.42 -10.16 19.64
CA SER A 358 -29.32 -9.85 18.50
C SER A 358 -30.04 -11.13 18.03
N ILE A 359 -29.37 -12.30 18.07
CA ILE A 359 -29.95 -13.58 17.69
C ILE A 359 -30.96 -14.05 18.75
N HIS A 360 -30.68 -13.87 20.05
CA HIS A 360 -31.65 -14.18 21.10
C HIS A 360 -32.84 -13.20 21.14
N GLY A 361 -32.66 -11.94 20.80
CA GLY A 361 -33.75 -10.96 20.64
C GLY A 361 -34.65 -11.24 19.42
N LEU A 362 -34.21 -12.04 18.46
CA LEU A 362 -35.04 -12.53 17.34
C LEU A 362 -36.07 -13.57 17.77
N GLU A 363 -35.88 -14.25 18.91
CA GLU A 363 -36.86 -15.20 19.43
C GLU A 363 -38.11 -14.50 20.05
N ASP A 364 -38.00 -13.23 20.45
CA ASP A 364 -39.08 -12.48 21.11
C ASP A 364 -39.96 -11.64 20.14
N GLY A 365 -39.79 -11.74 18.83
CA GLY A 365 -40.71 -11.18 17.82
C GLY A 365 -40.73 -9.64 17.73
N ASN A 366 -39.89 -8.91 18.45
CA ASN A 366 -40.00 -7.45 18.61
C ASN A 366 -38.87 -6.65 17.93
N LEU A 367 -38.05 -7.30 17.10
CA LEU A 367 -36.88 -6.64 16.47
C LEU A 367 -37.27 -5.73 15.30
N MET A 368 -38.30 -6.11 14.54
CA MET A 368 -38.81 -5.30 13.41
C MET A 368 -39.44 -3.98 13.86
N ALA A 369 -39.97 -3.91 15.09
CA ALA A 369 -40.52 -2.67 15.63
C ALA A 369 -39.46 -1.70 16.18
N LYS A 370 -38.23 -2.17 16.46
CA LYS A 370 -37.10 -1.36 16.96
C LYS A 370 -36.13 -0.87 15.89
N LEU A 371 -36.19 -1.44 14.67
CA LEU A 371 -35.27 -1.11 13.57
C LEU A 371 -35.69 0.09 12.74
N GLY A 372 -36.59 0.94 13.20
CA GLY A 372 -36.94 2.18 12.52
C GLY A 372 -37.23 2.01 11.02
N GLU A 373 -37.73 3.01 10.35
CA GLU A 373 -38.14 3.00 8.94
C GLU A 373 -36.96 3.00 7.91
N ASP A 374 -35.75 2.64 8.34
CA ASP A 374 -34.56 2.70 7.48
C ASP A 374 -34.44 1.42 6.63
N LYS A 375 -34.94 1.52 5.38
CA LYS A 375 -34.97 0.41 4.42
C LYS A 375 -33.60 -0.16 4.06
N GLU A 376 -32.52 0.64 4.07
CA GLU A 376 -31.18 0.17 3.78
C GLU A 376 -30.64 -0.76 4.86
N VAL A 377 -30.93 -0.46 6.12
CA VAL A 377 -30.53 -1.30 7.26
C VAL A 377 -31.30 -2.63 7.25
N GLN A 378 -32.57 -2.62 6.88
CA GLN A 378 -33.39 -3.81 6.73
C GLN A 378 -32.91 -4.73 5.61
N GLU A 379 -32.55 -4.19 4.45
CA GLU A 379 -31.99 -4.96 3.33
C GLU A 379 -30.62 -5.55 3.63
N LEU A 380 -29.75 -4.80 4.33
CA LEU A 380 -28.44 -5.27 4.74
C LEU A 380 -28.53 -6.42 5.74
N LEU A 381 -29.47 -6.35 6.68
CA LEU A 381 -29.73 -7.39 7.67
C LEU A 381 -30.28 -8.68 7.03
N LEU A 382 -31.25 -8.54 6.12
CA LEU A 382 -31.82 -9.67 5.37
C LEU A 382 -30.76 -10.37 4.51
N ARG A 383 -29.87 -9.60 3.89
CA ARG A 383 -28.77 -10.14 3.10
C ARG A 383 -27.77 -10.94 3.95
N LYS A 384 -27.43 -10.46 5.15
CA LYS A 384 -26.57 -11.18 6.09
C LYS A 384 -27.21 -12.43 6.68
N ILE A 385 -28.51 -12.40 6.97
CA ILE A 385 -29.27 -13.59 7.44
C ILE A 385 -29.30 -14.67 6.35
N GLN A 386 -29.40 -14.27 5.08
CA GLN A 386 -29.28 -15.19 3.94
C GLN A 386 -27.87 -15.77 3.77
N GLU A 387 -26.84 -14.95 3.92
CA GLU A 387 -25.43 -15.38 3.85
C GLU A 387 -25.05 -16.36 4.96
N MET A 388 -25.65 -16.23 6.14
CA MET A 388 -25.41 -17.14 7.29
C MET A 388 -26.24 -18.44 7.24
N GLY A 389 -27.04 -18.67 6.22
CA GLY A 389 -27.84 -19.90 6.06
C GLY A 389 -28.96 -20.05 7.10
N LEU A 390 -29.33 -19.00 7.83
CA LEU A 390 -30.36 -19.00 8.87
C LEU A 390 -31.76 -18.70 8.36
N ALA A 391 -31.90 -18.38 7.07
CA ALA A 391 -33.18 -18.04 6.43
C ALA A 391 -34.25 -19.14 6.55
N GLY A 392 -33.85 -20.42 6.58
CA GLY A 392 -34.77 -21.54 6.69
C GLY A 392 -35.40 -21.75 8.07
N LYS A 393 -34.81 -21.22 9.14
CA LYS A 393 -35.33 -21.35 10.51
C LYS A 393 -36.24 -20.21 10.96
N LEU A 394 -36.15 -19.06 10.29
CA LEU A 394 -36.91 -17.85 10.63
C LEU A 394 -38.25 -17.73 9.87
N LEU A 395 -38.33 -18.29 8.65
CA LEU A 395 -39.54 -18.24 7.84
C LEU A 395 -40.67 -19.21 8.31
N THR A 396 -40.37 -20.18 9.15
CA THR A 396 -41.35 -21.13 9.68
C THR A 396 -42.08 -20.67 10.95
N LYS A 397 -41.73 -19.47 11.50
CA LYS A 397 -42.37 -18.92 12.71
C LYS A 397 -43.21 -17.66 12.48
N VAL A 398 -43.37 -17.21 11.24
CA VAL A 398 -44.12 -15.98 10.87
C VAL A 398 -45.36 -16.31 10.00
N SER A 399 -45.73 -17.58 9.87
CA SER A 399 -47.01 -18.02 9.29
C SER A 399 -48.01 -18.44 10.37
#